data_6adf5247b46c54d02df00c295f2a73c2
#
_entry.id   6adf5247b46c54d02df00c295f2a73c2
#
_cell.length_a   1.000
_cell.length_b   1.000
_cell.length_c   1.000
_cell.angle_alpha   90.00
_cell.angle_beta   90.00
_cell.angle_gamma   90.00
#
_symmetry.space_group_name_H-M   'P 1'
#
loop_
_entity.id
_entity.type
_entity.pdbx_description
1 polymer ?
#
loop_
_entity_poly.entity_id
_entity_poly.type
_entity_poly.pdbx_seq_one_letter_code
_entity_poly.pdbx_strand_id
1 'polypeptide(L)'
;KFIKRLSQDFALGKINEHKLRGSDKAMTEDALKKLYGVGPETARILLFEAFRHYDTFEHIAPWQQKIYSRLFYGKSRVSVEKIRRDIQRRYGSYAMLAVHYIWEDIFWRRKHEHIEWLDREIRL
;
A
#
# COMPACT_ATOMS: atom_id res chain seq x y z
N LYS A 1 -11.63 22.55 3.30
CA LYS A 1 -12.38 22.36 2.00
C LYS A 1 -12.61 20.90 1.67
N PHE A 2 -11.57 20.05 1.72
CA PHE A 2 -11.62 18.65 1.32
C PHE A 2 -12.66 17.82 2.10
N ILE A 3 -12.55 17.77 3.43
CA ILE A 3 -13.44 16.99 4.31
C ILE A 3 -14.90 17.38 4.10
N LYS A 4 -15.22 18.69 4.03
CA LYS A 4 -16.59 19.15 3.81
C LYS A 4 -17.19 18.64 2.50
N ARG A 5 -16.42 18.65 1.41
CA ARG A 5 -16.89 18.14 0.10
C ARG A 5 -17.10 16.64 0.13
N LEU A 6 -16.16 15.90 0.71
CA LEU A 6 -16.26 14.46 0.86
C LEU A 6 -17.48 14.07 1.70
N SER A 7 -17.70 14.75 2.85
CA SER A 7 -18.88 14.52 3.69
C SER A 7 -20.19 14.79 2.95
N GLN A 8 -20.23 15.83 2.11
CA GLN A 8 -21.39 16.14 1.27
C GLN A 8 -21.64 15.02 0.23
N ASP A 9 -20.59 14.49 -0.39
CA ASP A 9 -20.72 13.42 -1.38
C ASP A 9 -21.24 12.12 -0.73
N PHE A 10 -20.85 11.81 0.52
CA PHE A 10 -21.45 10.73 1.29
C PHE A 10 -22.91 11.01 1.66
N ALA A 11 -23.22 12.19 2.19
CA ALA A 11 -24.58 12.57 2.59
C ALA A 11 -25.57 12.59 1.41
N LEU A 12 -25.10 12.92 0.21
CA LEU A 12 -25.91 12.91 -1.03
C LEU A 12 -25.99 11.52 -1.68
N GLY A 13 -25.41 10.49 -1.07
CA GLY A 13 -25.43 9.13 -1.60
C GLY A 13 -24.61 8.93 -2.88
N LYS A 14 -23.75 9.89 -3.25
CA LYS A 14 -22.86 9.74 -4.42
C LYS A 14 -21.81 8.66 -4.20
N ILE A 15 -21.49 8.38 -2.95
CA ILE A 15 -20.59 7.32 -2.52
C ILE A 15 -21.42 6.33 -1.71
N ASN A 16 -21.47 5.10 -2.18
CA ASN A 16 -22.12 4.00 -1.47
C ASN A 16 -21.06 2.94 -1.14
N GLU A 17 -20.57 2.97 0.09
CA GLU A 17 -19.53 2.06 0.58
C GLU A 17 -19.95 0.59 0.47
N HIS A 18 -21.20 0.27 0.81
CA HIS A 18 -21.69 -1.11 0.73
C HIS A 18 -21.69 -1.64 -0.70
N LYS A 19 -22.05 -0.80 -1.67
CA LYS A 19 -21.98 -1.15 -3.09
C LYS A 19 -20.53 -1.36 -3.53
N LEU A 20 -19.62 -0.50 -3.10
CA LEU A 20 -18.19 -0.61 -3.43
C LEU A 20 -17.57 -1.88 -2.84
N ARG A 21 -17.96 -2.29 -1.62
CA ARG A 21 -17.49 -3.53 -1.00
C ARG A 21 -17.91 -4.80 -1.77
N GLY A 22 -18.99 -4.74 -2.53
CA GLY A 22 -19.45 -5.84 -3.39
C GLY A 22 -18.95 -5.77 -4.82
N SER A 23 -18.21 -4.71 -5.18
CA SER A 23 -17.67 -4.50 -6.53
C SER A 23 -16.29 -5.14 -6.68
N ASP A 24 -15.88 -5.40 -7.93
CA ASP A 24 -14.51 -5.82 -8.21
C ASP A 24 -13.50 -4.69 -7.94
N LYS A 25 -12.23 -5.06 -7.89
CA LYS A 25 -11.12 -4.15 -7.59
C LYS A 25 -11.05 -2.95 -8.54
N ALA A 26 -11.19 -3.19 -9.84
CA ALA A 26 -11.04 -2.14 -10.85
C ALA A 26 -12.19 -1.12 -10.75
N MET A 27 -13.42 -1.59 -10.59
CA MET A 27 -14.59 -0.73 -10.40
C MET A 27 -14.48 0.09 -9.11
N THR A 28 -14.01 -0.53 -8.03
CA THR A 28 -13.81 0.15 -6.74
C THR A 28 -12.71 1.21 -6.86
N GLU A 29 -11.59 0.89 -7.48
CA GLU A 29 -10.48 1.83 -7.70
C GLU A 29 -10.91 3.04 -8.54
N ASP A 30 -11.62 2.81 -9.64
CA ASP A 30 -12.13 3.87 -10.50
C ASP A 30 -13.14 4.78 -9.79
N ALA A 31 -14.00 4.20 -8.96
CA ALA A 31 -14.93 4.97 -8.15
C ALA A 31 -14.20 5.84 -7.11
N LEU A 32 -13.19 5.30 -6.45
CA LEU A 32 -12.37 6.02 -5.48
C LEU A 32 -11.61 7.18 -6.11
N LYS A 33 -11.01 6.99 -7.30
CA LYS A 33 -10.28 8.04 -8.03
C LYS A 33 -11.15 9.20 -8.48
N LYS A 34 -12.47 9.02 -8.58
CA LYS A 34 -13.42 10.11 -8.89
C LYS A 34 -13.70 11.01 -7.71
N LEU A 35 -13.32 10.59 -6.50
CA LEU A 35 -13.53 11.40 -5.31
C LEU A 35 -12.54 12.56 -5.25
N TYR A 36 -13.04 13.72 -4.85
CA TYR A 36 -12.20 14.91 -4.73
C TYR A 36 -11.04 14.69 -3.76
N GLY A 37 -9.82 14.85 -4.23
CA GLY A 37 -8.59 14.71 -3.44
C GLY A 37 -8.12 13.27 -3.24
N VAL A 38 -8.76 12.29 -3.86
CA VAL A 38 -8.29 10.90 -3.87
C VAL A 38 -7.44 10.68 -5.11
N GLY A 39 -6.12 10.67 -4.92
CA GLY A 39 -5.16 10.29 -5.96
C GLY A 39 -4.95 8.77 -6.05
N PRO A 40 -4.15 8.31 -7.03
CA PRO A 40 -3.88 6.88 -7.22
C PRO A 40 -3.34 6.18 -5.96
N GLU A 41 -2.43 6.82 -5.24
CA GLU A 41 -1.85 6.25 -4.01
C GLU A 41 -2.89 6.14 -2.89
N THR A 42 -3.71 7.18 -2.69
CA THR A 42 -4.80 7.16 -1.70
C THR A 42 -5.82 6.09 -2.05
N ALA A 43 -6.19 5.96 -3.34
CA ALA A 43 -7.10 4.91 -3.79
C ALA A 43 -6.55 3.51 -3.48
N ARG A 44 -5.25 3.28 -3.69
CA ARG A 44 -4.58 2.01 -3.39
C ARG A 44 -4.58 1.68 -1.89
N ILE A 45 -4.31 2.66 -1.05
CA ILE A 45 -4.38 2.49 0.41
C ILE A 45 -5.82 2.14 0.82
N LEU A 46 -6.82 2.83 0.30
CA LEU A 46 -8.23 2.56 0.58
C LEU A 46 -8.66 1.16 0.10
N LEU A 47 -8.22 0.74 -1.09
CA LEU A 47 -8.45 -0.62 -1.58
C LEU A 47 -7.93 -1.67 -0.60
N PHE A 48 -6.75 -1.47 -0.05
CA PHE A 48 -6.16 -2.38 0.93
C PHE A 48 -6.88 -2.30 2.29
N GLU A 49 -6.95 -1.12 2.90
CA GLU A 49 -7.40 -0.96 4.28
C GLU A 49 -8.92 -1.04 4.44
N ALA A 50 -9.68 -0.40 3.53
CA ALA A 50 -11.13 -0.34 3.63
C ALA A 50 -11.84 -1.45 2.87
N PHE A 51 -11.33 -1.82 1.70
CA PHE A 51 -12.00 -2.78 0.80
C PHE A 51 -11.36 -4.17 0.78
N ARG A 52 -10.27 -4.40 1.53
CA ARG A 52 -9.60 -5.69 1.73
C ARG A 52 -9.07 -6.35 0.45
N HIS A 53 -8.67 -5.53 -0.54
CA HIS A 53 -7.97 -6.02 -1.71
C HIS A 53 -6.48 -6.20 -1.39
N TYR A 54 -6.11 -7.37 -0.91
CA TYR A 54 -4.76 -7.67 -0.42
C TYR A 54 -3.76 -8.01 -1.53
N ASP A 55 -4.21 -8.09 -2.78
CA ASP A 55 -3.42 -8.36 -3.99
C ASP A 55 -2.86 -7.08 -4.66
N THR A 56 -3.00 -5.91 -4.02
CA THR A 56 -2.64 -4.60 -4.60
C THR A 56 -1.16 -4.26 -4.60
N PHE A 57 -0.27 -5.23 -4.37
CA PHE A 57 1.18 -5.01 -4.35
C PHE A 57 1.74 -4.88 -5.77
N GLU A 58 1.68 -3.67 -6.33
CA GLU A 58 2.09 -3.38 -7.70
C GLU A 58 3.27 -2.40 -7.78
N HIS A 59 3.37 -1.48 -6.83
CA HIS A 59 4.38 -0.43 -6.83
C HIS A 59 5.41 -0.61 -5.72
N ILE A 60 6.67 -0.38 -6.05
CA ILE A 60 7.78 -0.35 -5.10
C ILE A 60 8.57 0.94 -5.35
N ALA A 61 8.56 1.86 -4.40
CA ALA A 61 9.34 3.08 -4.49
C ALA A 61 10.86 2.78 -4.42
N PRO A 62 11.72 3.65 -4.98
CA PRO A 62 13.18 3.42 -4.99
C PRO A 62 13.81 3.18 -3.62
N TRP A 63 13.32 3.86 -2.58
CA TRP A 63 13.78 3.66 -1.21
C TRP A 63 13.31 2.32 -0.61
N GLN A 64 12.09 1.91 -0.91
CA GLN A 64 11.56 0.59 -0.54
C GLN A 64 12.35 -0.54 -1.23
N GLN A 65 12.71 -0.36 -2.50
CA GLN A 65 13.53 -1.31 -3.24
C GLN A 65 14.84 -1.61 -2.53
N LYS A 66 15.53 -0.61 -1.99
CA LYS A 66 16.78 -0.79 -1.25
C LYS A 66 16.55 -1.62 0.02
N ILE A 67 15.50 -1.31 0.77
CA ILE A 67 15.16 -2.02 2.01
C ILE A 67 14.81 -3.47 1.71
N TYR A 68 13.93 -3.74 0.74
CA TYR A 68 13.61 -5.12 0.33
C TYR A 68 14.83 -5.88 -0.18
N SER A 69 15.72 -5.20 -0.92
CA SER A 69 16.94 -5.83 -1.42
C SER A 69 17.83 -6.32 -0.28
N ARG A 70 17.98 -5.54 0.77
CA ARG A 70 18.76 -5.93 1.96
C ARG A 70 18.06 -7.01 2.77
N LEU A 71 16.77 -6.81 3.08
CA LEU A 71 16.00 -7.74 3.93
C LEU A 71 15.87 -9.13 3.33
N PHE A 72 15.52 -9.22 2.04
CA PHE A 72 15.19 -10.51 1.43
C PHE A 72 16.35 -11.19 0.73
N TYR A 73 17.37 -10.42 0.33
CA TYR A 73 18.45 -10.94 -0.52
C TYR A 73 19.85 -10.67 0.03
N GLY A 74 20.00 -9.88 1.10
CA GLY A 74 21.31 -9.47 1.62
C GLY A 74 22.12 -8.62 0.62
N LYS A 75 21.47 -8.00 -0.37
CA LYS A 75 22.10 -7.24 -1.46
C LYS A 75 21.76 -5.75 -1.36
N SER A 76 22.63 -4.90 -1.88
CA SER A 76 22.40 -3.46 -1.93
C SER A 76 21.26 -3.09 -2.88
N ARG A 77 21.07 -3.84 -3.97
CA ARG A 77 20.01 -3.61 -4.94
C ARG A 77 19.64 -4.88 -5.71
N VAL A 78 18.33 -5.12 -5.79
CA VAL A 78 17.70 -6.16 -6.60
C VAL A 78 16.62 -5.49 -7.45
N SER A 79 16.36 -5.97 -8.66
CA SER A 79 15.36 -5.34 -9.53
C SER A 79 13.95 -5.41 -8.92
N VAL A 80 13.16 -4.36 -9.18
CA VAL A 80 11.77 -4.25 -8.69
C VAL A 80 10.93 -5.43 -9.17
N GLU A 81 11.11 -5.84 -10.43
CA GLU A 81 10.39 -6.96 -11.04
C GLU A 81 10.67 -8.27 -10.31
N LYS A 82 11.95 -8.50 -9.92
CA LYS A 82 12.31 -9.70 -9.16
C LYS A 82 11.69 -9.68 -7.78
N ILE A 83 11.77 -8.57 -7.06
CA ILE A 83 11.19 -8.43 -5.72
C ILE A 83 9.68 -8.68 -5.79
N ARG A 84 8.98 -8.01 -6.72
CA ARG A 84 7.54 -8.15 -6.91
C ARG A 84 7.13 -9.58 -7.22
N ARG A 85 7.81 -10.22 -8.18
CA ARG A 85 7.56 -11.62 -8.55
C ARG A 85 7.76 -12.59 -7.39
N ASP A 86 8.83 -12.42 -6.61
CA ASP A 86 9.15 -13.32 -5.50
C ASP A 86 8.14 -13.14 -4.34
N ILE A 87 7.72 -11.91 -4.05
CA ILE A 87 6.66 -11.62 -3.06
C ILE A 87 5.32 -12.20 -3.56
N GLN A 88 4.96 -11.95 -4.81
CA GLN A 88 3.72 -12.46 -5.39
C GLN A 88 3.69 -13.99 -5.41
N ARG A 89 4.80 -14.64 -5.77
CA ARG A 89 4.92 -16.11 -5.74
C ARG A 89 4.78 -16.69 -4.33
N ARG A 90 5.31 -15.99 -3.31
CA ARG A 90 5.31 -16.46 -1.93
C ARG A 90 3.97 -16.26 -1.23
N TYR A 91 3.30 -15.13 -1.48
CA TYR A 91 2.11 -14.71 -0.73
C TYR A 91 0.83 -14.66 -1.56
N GLY A 92 0.91 -14.79 -2.90
CA GLY A 92 -0.25 -14.81 -3.79
C GLY A 92 -1.16 -13.62 -3.62
N SER A 93 -2.45 -13.88 -3.42
CA SER A 93 -3.48 -12.85 -3.20
C SER A 93 -3.32 -12.05 -1.91
N TYR A 94 -2.41 -12.46 -1.00
CA TYR A 94 -2.11 -11.76 0.25
C TYR A 94 -0.80 -10.96 0.20
N ALA A 95 -0.26 -10.72 -1.01
CA ALA A 95 1.04 -10.07 -1.17
C ALA A 95 1.12 -8.70 -0.48
N MET A 96 0.09 -7.86 -0.61
CA MET A 96 0.06 -6.55 0.03
C MET A 96 -0.09 -6.65 1.55
N LEU A 97 -0.91 -7.58 2.04
CA LEU A 97 -1.05 -7.82 3.48
C LEU A 97 0.28 -8.27 4.11
N ALA A 98 0.99 -9.20 3.46
CA ALA A 98 2.31 -9.65 3.91
C ALA A 98 3.32 -8.49 3.95
N VAL A 99 3.33 -7.65 2.91
CA VAL A 99 4.18 -6.45 2.84
C VAL A 99 3.81 -5.45 3.94
N HIS A 100 2.54 -5.26 4.23
CA HIS A 100 2.08 -4.40 5.33
C HIS A 100 2.67 -4.86 6.67
N TYR A 101 2.57 -6.13 7.02
CA TYR A 101 3.17 -6.68 8.26
C TYR A 101 4.70 -6.57 8.29
N ILE A 102 5.36 -6.73 7.14
CA ILE A 102 6.81 -6.51 7.05
C ILE A 102 7.16 -5.05 7.38
N TRP A 103 6.37 -4.09 6.90
CA TRP A 103 6.58 -2.68 7.22
C TRP A 103 6.28 -2.34 8.68
N GLU A 104 5.26 -2.93 9.27
CA GLU A 104 4.97 -2.78 10.70
C GLU A 104 6.16 -3.28 11.55
N ASP A 105 6.73 -4.44 11.22
CA ASP A 105 7.94 -4.97 11.89
C ASP A 105 9.14 -4.05 11.69
N ILE A 106 9.37 -3.54 10.48
CA ILE A 106 10.47 -2.59 10.17
C ILE A 106 10.34 -1.31 10.99
N PHE A 107 9.16 -0.72 11.04
CA PHE A 107 8.93 0.51 11.82
C PHE A 107 9.03 0.27 13.32
N TRP A 108 8.53 -0.86 13.80
CA TRP A 108 8.67 -1.25 15.19
C TRP A 108 10.15 -1.43 15.57
N ARG A 109 10.93 -2.16 14.79
CA ARG A 109 12.38 -2.35 15.00
C ARG A 109 13.13 -1.03 14.98
N ARG A 110 12.86 -0.19 14.00
CA ARG A 110 13.47 1.13 13.91
C ARG A 110 13.25 1.97 15.17
N LYS A 111 12.09 1.84 15.80
CA LYS A 111 11.73 2.58 17.01
C LYS A 111 12.42 2.03 18.27
N HIS A 112 12.68 0.74 18.33
CA HIS A 112 13.15 0.05 19.54
C HIS A 112 14.57 -0.49 19.41
N GLU A 113 15.05 -0.68 18.20
CA GLU A 113 16.38 -1.20 17.89
C GLU A 113 17.15 -0.16 17.06
N HIS A 114 18.39 0.13 17.43
CA HIS A 114 19.24 0.99 16.61
C HIS A 114 19.81 0.19 15.44
N ILE A 115 19.18 0.31 14.26
CA ILE A 115 19.62 -0.36 13.03
C ILE A 115 20.16 0.71 12.06
N GLU A 116 21.46 0.96 12.15
CA GLU A 116 22.15 2.05 11.45
C GLU A 116 21.85 2.16 9.94
N TRP A 117 21.82 1.03 9.22
CA TRP A 117 21.53 1.06 7.77
C TRP A 117 20.06 1.40 7.49
N LEU A 118 19.13 1.00 8.37
CA LEU A 118 17.71 1.26 8.23
C LEU A 118 17.41 2.75 8.48
N ASP A 119 18.05 3.34 9.48
CA ASP A 119 17.92 4.76 9.80
C ASP A 119 18.43 5.65 8.66
N ARG A 120 19.46 5.19 7.92
CA ARG A 120 19.96 5.91 6.75
C ARG A 120 19.03 5.85 5.53
N GLU A 121 18.32 4.75 5.33
CA GLU A 121 17.43 4.57 4.16
C GLU A 121 16.02 5.14 4.38
N ILE A 122 15.49 5.10 5.60
CA ILE A 122 14.19 5.68 5.95
C ILE A 122 14.42 7.11 6.45
N ARG A 123 14.39 8.05 5.52
CA ARG A 123 14.35 9.48 5.85
C ARG A 123 12.90 9.91 5.98
N LEU A 124 12.40 9.98 7.21
CA LEU A 124 11.13 10.64 7.57
C LEU A 124 11.42 12.04 8.06
#